data_6d76a61f80f4f33b60f1e82761e2fbc9
#
_entry.id   6d76a61f80f4f33b60f1e82761e2fbc9
#
_cell.length_a   1.000
_cell.length_b   1.000
_cell.length_c   1.000
_cell.angle_alpha   90.00
_cell.angle_beta   90.00
_cell.angle_gamma   90.00
#
_symmetry.space_group_name_H-M   'P 1'
#
loop_
_entity.id
_entity.type
_entity.pdbx_description
1 polymer ?
#
loop_
_entity_poly.entity_id
_entity_poly.type
_entity_poly.pdbx_seq_one_letter_code
_entity_poly.pdbx_strand_id
1 'polypeptide(L)'
;MPPEDEWEEPDPDSLMRSERKHEWISEPRYKRMFDDIEHALQGVMGKGPFEWVDRRVFDQVFDRSTLLALHKLMEKGEIETIDHPIARGKEAHVFRATSANGPLAVKIFHTTNAVFKGLTKYIDGDPRFSGLSRRHRELVNIWVRKEFRNLKRMRRGGLRVPEPLLNQKNVLVMEFVGDEEAPSPRLKDIEVEDPAGVFEELLGIMAVIWQTCDLVHADFSEYNILSKDGELWVIDAGQAVTTRHPSAREFLVRDVTRLTEWARRKGHSAEVADSLGRVLDGPLPEL
;
A
#
# COMPACT_ATOMS: atom_id res chain seq x y z
N MET A 1 -20.84 -5.62 23.83
CA MET A 1 -19.80 -4.67 24.24
C MET A 1 -18.47 -5.35 23.94
N PRO A 2 -17.62 -4.80 23.06
CA PRO A 2 -16.25 -5.25 22.94
C PRO A 2 -15.48 -4.80 24.18
N PRO A 3 -14.41 -5.50 24.59
CA PRO A 3 -13.61 -5.11 25.75
C PRO A 3 -12.94 -3.77 25.47
N GLU A 4 -13.00 -2.89 26.46
CA GLU A 4 -12.24 -1.65 26.51
C GLU A 4 -10.76 -2.02 26.46
N ASP A 5 -10.05 -1.55 25.40
CA ASP A 5 -8.59 -1.66 25.32
C ASP A 5 -8.00 -0.86 26.50
N GLU A 6 -7.49 -1.56 27.50
CA GLU A 6 -6.69 -0.98 28.56
C GLU A 6 -5.47 -0.31 27.93
N TRP A 7 -5.42 1.01 27.98
CA TRP A 7 -4.25 1.80 27.60
C TRP A 7 -3.15 1.56 28.62
N GLU A 8 -2.23 0.64 28.33
CA GLU A 8 -1.00 0.51 29.11
C GLU A 8 -0.17 1.80 28.97
N GLU A 9 0.19 2.40 30.11
CA GLU A 9 1.12 3.54 30.14
C GLU A 9 2.45 3.14 29.48
N PRO A 10 3.05 3.99 28.65
CA PRO A 10 4.27 3.67 27.93
C PRO A 10 5.43 3.45 28.91
N ASP A 11 6.12 2.34 28.74
CA ASP A 11 7.39 2.05 29.42
C ASP A 11 8.36 3.24 29.24
N PRO A 12 8.83 3.89 30.35
CA PRO A 12 9.77 5.01 30.30
C PRO A 12 11.04 4.73 29.50
N ASP A 13 11.52 3.47 29.49
CA ASP A 13 12.66 3.05 28.67
C ASP A 13 12.36 3.08 27.17
N SER A 14 11.10 2.94 26.77
CA SER A 14 10.69 3.04 25.37
C SER A 14 10.79 4.49 24.85
N LEU A 15 10.47 5.45 25.70
CA LEU A 15 10.62 6.90 25.41
C LEU A 15 12.09 7.30 25.27
N MET A 16 12.97 6.85 26.16
CA MET A 16 14.42 7.10 26.07
C MET A 16 15.06 6.42 24.85
N ARG A 17 14.56 5.25 24.40
CA ARG A 17 15.01 4.61 23.15
C ARG A 17 14.57 5.37 21.92
N SER A 18 13.40 6.01 21.96
CA SER A 18 12.88 6.88 20.90
C SER A 18 13.75 8.13 20.74
N GLU A 19 14.12 8.79 21.82
CA GLU A 19 14.99 9.98 21.80
C GLU A 19 16.35 9.66 21.18
N ARG A 20 16.99 8.55 21.56
CA ARG A 20 18.27 8.11 20.97
C ARG A 20 18.18 7.75 19.49
N LYS A 21 17.00 7.33 19.00
CA LYS A 21 16.81 6.92 17.61
C LYS A 21 16.96 8.09 16.63
N HIS A 22 16.71 9.32 17.09
CA HIS A 22 16.80 10.55 16.30
C HIS A 22 17.97 11.48 16.68
N GLU A 23 18.88 11.07 17.57
CA GLU A 23 20.07 11.86 17.93
C GLU A 23 20.92 12.28 16.72
N TRP A 24 20.92 11.47 15.66
CA TRP A 24 21.63 11.77 14.42
C TRP A 24 21.11 13.04 13.69
N ILE A 25 19.88 13.48 13.95
CA ILE A 25 19.32 14.72 13.40
C ILE A 25 20.13 15.93 13.89
N SER A 26 20.66 15.87 15.12
CA SER A 26 21.49 16.91 15.72
C SER A 26 22.92 16.95 15.15
N GLU A 27 23.34 15.96 14.37
CA GLU A 27 24.64 16.00 13.71
C GLU A 27 24.66 17.14 12.67
N PRO A 28 25.69 18.02 12.62
CA PRO A 28 25.72 19.21 11.77
C PRO A 28 25.40 18.95 10.29
N ARG A 29 25.83 17.79 9.77
CA ARG A 29 25.58 17.38 8.37
C ARG A 29 24.12 17.04 8.05
N TYR A 30 23.31 16.68 9.07
CA TYR A 30 21.91 16.32 8.89
C TYR A 30 20.95 17.38 9.40
N LYS A 31 21.43 18.24 10.31
CA LYS A 31 20.63 19.32 10.89
C LYS A 31 20.05 20.22 9.80
N ARG A 32 20.90 20.70 8.89
CA ARG A 32 20.44 21.54 7.78
C ARG A 32 19.41 20.83 6.91
N MET A 33 19.67 19.57 6.53
CA MET A 33 18.73 18.76 5.77
C MET A 33 17.38 18.61 6.49
N PHE A 34 17.42 18.39 7.82
CA PHE A 34 16.20 18.25 8.61
C PHE A 34 15.44 19.57 8.71
N ASP A 35 16.16 20.68 8.96
CA ASP A 35 15.58 22.02 8.98
C ASP A 35 14.89 22.34 7.63
N ASP A 36 15.47 21.93 6.50
CA ASP A 36 14.90 22.11 5.15
C ASP A 36 13.58 21.38 4.96
N ILE A 37 13.41 20.17 5.55
CA ILE A 37 12.21 19.36 5.38
C ILE A 37 11.23 19.41 6.55
N GLU A 38 11.64 19.96 7.72
CA GLU A 38 10.78 20.04 8.90
C GLU A 38 9.45 20.75 8.57
N HIS A 39 9.52 21.83 7.81
CA HIS A 39 8.34 22.56 7.38
C HIS A 39 7.40 21.69 6.54
N ALA A 40 7.94 20.91 5.62
CA ALA A 40 7.17 20.04 4.75
C ALA A 40 6.56 18.81 5.49
N LEU A 41 7.07 18.50 6.69
CA LEU A 41 6.58 17.41 7.54
C LEU A 41 5.67 17.88 8.68
N GLN A 42 5.30 19.17 8.74
CA GLN A 42 4.52 19.72 9.87
C GLN A 42 3.21 18.98 10.11
N GLY A 43 2.52 18.56 9.05
CA GLY A 43 1.29 17.76 9.15
C GLY A 43 1.46 16.40 9.83
N VAL A 44 2.65 15.81 9.77
CA VAL A 44 2.97 14.52 10.41
C VAL A 44 3.69 14.68 11.74
N MET A 45 4.27 15.84 12.02
CA MET A 45 4.97 16.13 13.27
C MET A 45 4.06 16.66 14.38
N GLY A 46 2.75 16.71 14.17
CA GLY A 46 1.78 17.21 15.15
C GLY A 46 1.81 18.73 15.37
N LYS A 47 2.43 19.49 14.47
CA LYS A 47 2.46 20.97 14.50
C LYS A 47 1.35 21.62 13.66
N GLY A 48 0.45 20.80 13.06
CA GLY A 48 -0.68 21.24 12.23
C GLY A 48 -2.03 21.04 12.90
N PRO A 49 -3.13 21.31 12.20
CA PRO A 49 -4.50 21.12 12.70
C PRO A 49 -4.84 19.63 13.00
N PHE A 50 -3.98 18.73 12.63
CA PHE A 50 -4.10 17.30 12.88
C PHE A 50 -3.09 16.88 13.94
N GLU A 51 -3.48 16.83 15.22
CA GLU A 51 -2.70 16.28 16.35
C GLU A 51 -2.45 14.75 16.25
N TRP A 52 -2.40 14.20 15.04
CA TRP A 52 -2.67 12.79 14.75
C TRP A 52 -1.49 11.85 14.73
N VAL A 53 -0.29 12.33 14.68
CA VAL A 53 0.84 11.40 14.67
C VAL A 53 1.38 11.28 16.07
N ASP A 54 0.90 10.25 16.79
CA ASP A 54 1.57 9.74 17.96
C ASP A 54 3.07 9.68 17.66
N ARG A 55 3.90 10.28 18.50
CA ARG A 55 5.37 10.31 18.36
C ARG A 55 5.94 8.92 18.06
N ARG A 56 5.27 7.85 18.54
CA ARG A 56 5.62 6.45 18.24
C ARG A 56 5.47 6.10 16.76
N VAL A 57 4.41 6.59 16.10
CA VAL A 57 4.19 6.35 14.66
C VAL A 57 5.25 7.09 13.86
N PHE A 58 5.55 8.34 14.23
CA PHE A 58 6.64 9.10 13.61
C PHE A 58 7.96 8.32 13.71
N ASP A 59 8.33 7.87 14.91
CA ASP A 59 9.55 7.14 15.17
C ASP A 59 9.67 5.80 14.45
N GLN A 60 8.55 5.15 14.16
CA GLN A 60 8.52 3.88 13.43
C GLN A 60 8.65 4.06 11.92
N VAL A 61 8.09 5.13 11.38
CA VAL A 61 7.98 5.39 9.95
C VAL A 61 9.15 6.23 9.43
N PHE A 62 9.51 7.29 10.16
CA PHE A 62 10.48 8.29 9.72
C PHE A 62 11.88 8.02 10.27
N ASP A 63 12.43 6.84 9.93
CA ASP A 63 13.84 6.57 10.22
C ASP A 63 14.75 7.41 9.30
N ARG A 64 16.07 7.39 9.61
CA ARG A 64 17.06 8.12 8.83
C ARG A 64 17.01 7.85 7.33
N SER A 65 16.78 6.59 6.93
CA SER A 65 16.75 6.21 5.52
C SER A 65 15.54 6.81 4.82
N THR A 66 14.40 6.82 5.50
CA THR A 66 13.14 7.40 5.03
C THR A 66 13.26 8.92 4.89
N LEU A 67 13.78 9.61 5.92
CA LEU A 67 13.95 11.08 5.87
C LEU A 67 14.90 11.51 4.74
N LEU A 68 16.01 10.78 4.54
CA LEU A 68 16.91 11.02 3.40
C LEU A 68 16.24 10.75 2.05
N ALA A 69 15.33 9.78 1.97
CA ALA A 69 14.58 9.52 0.74
C ALA A 69 13.59 10.64 0.44
N LEU A 70 12.86 11.10 1.45
CA LEU A 70 11.88 12.20 1.34
C LEU A 70 12.58 13.53 0.99
N HIS A 71 13.67 13.88 1.69
CA HIS A 71 14.46 15.06 1.36
C HIS A 71 14.86 15.08 -0.12
N LYS A 72 15.37 13.96 -0.64
CA LYS A 72 15.75 13.86 -2.05
C LYS A 72 14.56 14.05 -3.01
N LEU A 73 13.36 13.63 -2.61
CA LEU A 73 12.15 13.82 -3.41
C LEU A 73 11.68 15.29 -3.37
N MET A 74 11.78 15.92 -2.22
CA MET A 74 11.47 17.35 -2.04
C MET A 74 12.46 18.25 -2.76
N GLU A 75 13.76 17.97 -2.70
CA GLU A 75 14.79 18.70 -3.47
C GLU A 75 14.54 18.66 -4.99
N LYS A 76 13.93 17.58 -5.49
CA LYS A 76 13.58 17.44 -6.90
C LYS A 76 12.22 18.07 -7.27
N GLY A 77 11.48 18.59 -6.29
CA GLY A 77 10.13 19.12 -6.50
C GLY A 77 9.07 18.05 -6.77
N GLU A 78 9.36 16.78 -6.50
CA GLU A 78 8.41 15.68 -6.70
C GLU A 78 7.33 15.66 -5.60
N ILE A 79 7.66 16.13 -4.40
CA ILE A 79 6.79 16.28 -3.24
C ILE A 79 7.07 17.64 -2.62
N GLU A 80 6.02 18.39 -2.26
CA GLU A 80 6.12 19.64 -1.53
C GLU A 80 5.91 19.44 -0.02
N THR A 81 4.84 18.72 0.35
CA THR A 81 4.50 18.44 1.76
C THR A 81 4.05 17.00 1.97
N ILE A 82 4.22 16.49 3.18
CA ILE A 82 3.55 15.29 3.68
C ILE A 82 2.51 15.75 4.70
N ASP A 83 1.23 15.56 4.39
CA ASP A 83 0.14 16.22 5.11
C ASP A 83 -0.34 15.41 6.31
N HIS A 84 -0.93 14.25 6.09
CA HIS A 84 -1.47 13.39 7.14
C HIS A 84 -1.56 11.92 6.68
N PRO A 85 -1.60 10.96 7.62
CA PRO A 85 -1.77 9.56 7.27
C PRO A 85 -3.20 9.30 6.80
N ILE A 86 -3.35 8.60 5.67
CA ILE A 86 -4.63 8.17 5.11
C ILE A 86 -4.87 6.67 5.29
N ALA A 87 -3.81 5.89 5.48
CA ALA A 87 -3.91 4.48 5.84
C ALA A 87 -2.72 4.03 6.69
N ARG A 88 -3.00 3.17 7.67
CA ARG A 88 -2.00 2.56 8.53
C ARG A 88 -2.07 1.05 8.40
N GLY A 89 -0.96 0.46 8.00
CA GLY A 89 -0.83 -0.99 7.85
C GLY A 89 0.39 -1.55 8.57
N LYS A 90 0.43 -2.86 8.72
CA LYS A 90 1.57 -3.56 9.34
C LYS A 90 2.86 -3.45 8.52
N GLU A 91 2.75 -3.27 7.22
CA GLU A 91 3.89 -3.25 6.28
C GLU A 91 4.32 -1.83 5.93
N ALA A 92 3.37 -0.90 5.87
CA ALA A 92 3.59 0.48 5.44
C ALA A 92 2.51 1.41 6.00
N HIS A 93 2.83 2.69 6.04
CA HIS A 93 1.86 3.76 6.21
C HIS A 93 1.71 4.52 4.90
N VAL A 94 0.49 4.96 4.60
CA VAL A 94 0.20 5.79 3.42
C VAL A 94 -0.19 7.16 3.91
N PHE A 95 0.44 8.18 3.35
CA PHE A 95 0.20 9.58 3.67
C PHE A 95 -0.38 10.28 2.44
N ARG A 96 -1.29 11.22 2.68
CA ARG A 96 -1.56 12.26 1.70
C ARG A 96 -0.36 13.20 1.65
N ALA A 97 -0.03 13.65 0.46
CA ALA A 97 1.04 14.61 0.21
C ALA A 97 0.59 15.59 -0.88
N THR A 98 1.26 16.73 -0.98
CA THR A 98 1.04 17.69 -2.04
C THR A 98 2.23 17.75 -2.99
N SER A 99 1.96 18.13 -4.23
CA SER A 99 2.95 18.49 -5.24
C SER A 99 2.42 19.61 -6.12
N ALA A 100 3.27 20.20 -6.95
CA ALA A 100 2.88 21.20 -7.94
C ALA A 100 1.76 20.72 -8.90
N ASN A 101 1.60 19.40 -9.04
CA ASN A 101 0.60 18.79 -9.94
C ASN A 101 -0.66 18.29 -9.21
N GLY A 102 -0.80 18.57 -7.91
CA GLY A 102 -1.93 18.15 -7.10
C GLY A 102 -1.59 17.12 -6.02
N PRO A 103 -2.63 16.49 -5.42
CA PRO A 103 -2.44 15.56 -4.31
C PRO A 103 -1.80 14.24 -4.74
N LEU A 104 -0.99 13.68 -3.85
CA LEU A 104 -0.28 12.42 -4.01
C LEU A 104 -0.57 11.47 -2.84
N ALA A 105 -0.43 10.17 -3.08
CA ALA A 105 -0.32 9.17 -2.04
C ALA A 105 1.14 8.72 -1.90
N VAL A 106 1.70 8.90 -0.71
CA VAL A 106 3.08 8.51 -0.38
C VAL A 106 3.04 7.32 0.57
N LYS A 107 3.36 6.13 0.05
CA LYS A 107 3.42 4.88 0.82
C LYS A 107 4.84 4.67 1.33
N ILE A 108 5.00 4.69 2.65
CA ILE A 108 6.29 4.53 3.33
C ILE A 108 6.30 3.16 4.01
N PHE A 109 7.19 2.27 3.55
CA PHE A 109 7.33 0.93 4.07
C PHE A 109 8.23 0.91 5.31
N HIS A 110 7.82 0.13 6.31
CA HIS A 110 8.62 -0.07 7.52
C HIS A 110 9.94 -0.74 7.18
N THR A 111 11.01 -0.28 7.82
CA THR A 111 12.36 -0.83 7.61
C THR A 111 12.76 -1.86 8.68
N THR A 112 11.86 -2.22 9.60
CA THR A 112 12.13 -3.16 10.70
C THR A 112 11.93 -4.62 10.30
N ASN A 113 12.78 -5.51 10.83
CA ASN A 113 12.88 -6.93 10.47
C ASN A 113 11.59 -7.77 10.67
N ALA A 114 10.75 -7.40 11.63
CA ALA A 114 9.62 -8.23 12.05
C ALA A 114 8.54 -8.35 10.96
N VAL A 115 8.36 -7.29 10.15
CA VAL A 115 7.28 -7.19 9.17
C VAL A 115 7.53 -8.09 7.97
N PHE A 116 8.79 -8.20 7.51
CA PHE A 116 9.12 -8.85 6.25
C PHE A 116 9.32 -10.36 6.29
N LYS A 117 9.35 -11.00 7.48
CA LYS A 117 9.51 -12.46 7.60
C LYS A 117 8.41 -13.26 6.90
N GLY A 118 7.18 -12.74 6.87
CA GLY A 118 6.05 -13.39 6.21
C GLY A 118 5.92 -13.06 4.71
N LEU A 119 6.67 -12.05 4.22
CA LEU A 119 6.55 -11.52 2.86
C LEU A 119 7.52 -12.16 1.87
N THR A 120 8.54 -12.87 2.36
CA THR A 120 9.53 -13.54 1.51
C THR A 120 8.89 -14.54 0.55
N LYS A 121 7.79 -15.19 0.94
CA LYS A 121 7.04 -16.13 0.10
C LYS A 121 6.48 -15.50 -1.19
N TYR A 122 6.31 -14.19 -1.26
CA TYR A 122 5.88 -13.47 -2.46
C TYR A 122 7.05 -12.96 -3.33
N ILE A 123 8.28 -13.14 -2.85
CA ILE A 123 9.53 -12.84 -3.56
C ILE A 123 10.23 -14.13 -3.98
N ASP A 124 10.27 -15.11 -3.05
CA ASP A 124 10.91 -16.40 -3.27
C ASP A 124 10.10 -17.20 -4.31
N GLY A 125 10.76 -17.57 -5.40
CA GLY A 125 10.12 -18.26 -6.52
C GLY A 125 9.57 -17.34 -7.62
N ASP A 126 9.51 -16.03 -7.41
CA ASP A 126 9.19 -15.08 -8.47
C ASP A 126 10.42 -14.89 -9.38
N PRO A 127 10.34 -15.29 -10.68
CA PRO A 127 11.48 -15.23 -11.59
C PRO A 127 12.10 -13.83 -11.73
N ARG A 128 11.34 -12.78 -11.45
CA ARG A 128 11.79 -11.38 -11.54
C ARG A 128 12.81 -11.01 -10.47
N PHE A 129 12.92 -11.82 -9.40
CA PHE A 129 13.73 -11.54 -8.21
C PHE A 129 14.73 -12.64 -7.90
N SER A 130 14.97 -13.58 -8.84
CA SER A 130 15.98 -14.62 -8.69
C SER A 130 17.38 -14.01 -8.55
N GLY A 131 18.18 -14.53 -7.62
CA GLY A 131 19.58 -14.10 -7.41
C GLY A 131 19.77 -12.80 -6.64
N LEU A 132 18.70 -12.15 -6.15
CA LEU A 132 18.82 -10.94 -5.36
C LEU A 132 19.26 -11.25 -3.91
N SER A 133 20.02 -10.31 -3.33
CA SER A 133 20.47 -10.39 -1.94
C SER A 133 19.28 -10.39 -0.97
N ARG A 134 19.37 -11.24 0.06
CA ARG A 134 18.35 -11.35 1.12
C ARG A 134 18.64 -10.46 2.34
N ARG A 135 19.52 -9.46 2.22
CA ARG A 135 19.72 -8.49 3.29
C ARG A 135 18.44 -7.69 3.49
N HIS A 136 18.03 -7.53 4.73
CA HIS A 136 16.73 -6.95 5.09
C HIS A 136 16.41 -5.60 4.42
N ARG A 137 17.34 -4.64 4.43
CA ARG A 137 17.15 -3.33 3.78
C ARG A 137 17.00 -3.45 2.26
N GLU A 138 17.62 -4.45 1.66
CA GLU A 138 17.48 -4.75 0.23
C GLU A 138 16.13 -5.37 -0.07
N LEU A 139 15.58 -6.21 0.84
CA LEU A 139 14.24 -6.78 0.73
C LEU A 139 13.16 -5.69 0.71
N VAL A 140 13.24 -4.66 1.57
CA VAL A 140 12.30 -3.52 1.52
C VAL A 140 12.36 -2.82 0.17
N ASN A 141 13.55 -2.52 -0.33
CA ASN A 141 13.72 -1.86 -1.63
C ASN A 141 13.22 -2.74 -2.80
N ILE A 142 13.37 -4.07 -2.69
CA ILE A 142 12.83 -5.02 -3.66
C ILE A 142 11.31 -4.99 -3.62
N TRP A 143 10.71 -4.97 -2.41
CA TRP A 143 9.28 -4.94 -2.21
C TRP A 143 8.65 -3.67 -2.81
N VAL A 144 9.20 -2.50 -2.53
CA VAL A 144 8.75 -1.22 -3.11
C VAL A 144 8.81 -1.25 -4.64
N ARG A 145 9.92 -1.72 -5.20
CA ARG A 145 10.07 -1.86 -6.66
C ARG A 145 9.12 -2.90 -7.26
N LYS A 146 8.80 -3.95 -6.50
CA LYS A 146 7.83 -4.97 -6.91
C LYS A 146 6.45 -4.37 -7.02
N GLU A 147 5.97 -3.67 -5.98
CA GLU A 147 4.67 -2.99 -5.99
C GLU A 147 4.59 -1.96 -7.11
N PHE A 148 5.59 -1.10 -7.25
CA PHE A 148 5.68 -0.13 -8.34
C PHE A 148 5.53 -0.77 -9.73
N ARG A 149 6.23 -1.89 -9.98
CA ARG A 149 6.15 -2.62 -11.25
C ARG A 149 4.81 -3.31 -11.46
N ASN A 150 4.22 -3.85 -10.41
CA ASN A 150 2.92 -4.50 -10.46
C ASN A 150 1.82 -3.49 -10.80
N LEU A 151 1.79 -2.33 -10.12
CA LEU A 151 0.85 -1.25 -10.43
C LEU A 151 1.00 -0.76 -11.89
N LYS A 152 2.24 -0.52 -12.34
CA LYS A 152 2.48 -0.18 -13.77
C LYS A 152 1.96 -1.23 -14.73
N ARG A 153 2.10 -2.51 -14.39
CA ARG A 153 1.66 -3.61 -15.24
C ARG A 153 0.13 -3.69 -15.29
N MET A 154 -0.53 -3.55 -14.14
CA MET A 154 -2.00 -3.50 -14.03
C MET A 154 -2.58 -2.31 -14.79
N ARG A 155 -2.01 -1.11 -14.65
CA ARG A 155 -2.44 0.08 -15.39
C ARG A 155 -2.30 -0.08 -16.91
N ARG A 156 -1.20 -0.68 -17.38
CA ARG A 156 -1.02 -1.01 -18.81
C ARG A 156 -2.01 -2.04 -19.32
N GLY A 157 -2.52 -2.89 -18.43
CA GLY A 157 -3.60 -3.84 -18.71
C GLY A 157 -4.98 -3.21 -18.73
N GLY A 158 -5.10 -1.88 -18.55
CA GLY A 158 -6.37 -1.15 -18.57
C GLY A 158 -7.05 -1.02 -17.20
N LEU A 159 -6.47 -1.58 -16.14
CA LEU A 159 -7.09 -1.55 -14.81
C LEU A 159 -6.98 -0.17 -14.14
N ARG A 160 -8.03 0.19 -13.42
CA ARG A 160 -8.02 1.35 -12.51
C ARG A 160 -7.21 0.99 -11.27
N VAL A 161 -5.99 1.47 -11.23
CA VAL A 161 -5.05 1.39 -10.12
C VAL A 161 -4.38 2.75 -9.95
N PRO A 162 -3.97 3.15 -8.74
CA PRO A 162 -3.20 4.38 -8.56
C PRO A 162 -1.98 4.39 -9.49
N GLU A 163 -1.80 5.45 -10.27
CA GLU A 163 -0.63 5.56 -11.14
C GLU A 163 0.65 5.62 -10.29
N PRO A 164 1.55 4.64 -10.38
CA PRO A 164 2.82 4.71 -9.67
C PRO A 164 3.76 5.67 -10.39
N LEU A 165 4.07 6.79 -9.75
CA LEU A 165 4.86 7.88 -10.31
C LEU A 165 6.35 7.61 -10.15
N LEU A 166 6.80 7.35 -8.92
CA LEU A 166 8.20 7.09 -8.62
C LEU A 166 8.37 6.24 -7.36
N ASN A 167 9.58 5.70 -7.20
CA ASN A 167 9.97 5.03 -5.96
C ASN A 167 11.40 5.45 -5.57
N GLN A 168 11.62 5.62 -4.25
CA GLN A 168 12.91 5.98 -3.68
C GLN A 168 13.14 5.20 -2.38
N LYS A 169 14.06 4.23 -2.40
CA LYS A 169 14.29 3.32 -1.26
C LYS A 169 13.00 2.65 -0.79
N ASN A 170 12.58 2.92 0.46
CA ASN A 170 11.35 2.40 1.08
C ASN A 170 10.12 3.30 0.85
N VAL A 171 10.19 4.25 -0.06
CA VAL A 171 9.09 5.19 -0.38
C VAL A 171 8.58 4.91 -1.78
N LEU A 172 7.26 4.78 -1.92
CA LEU A 172 6.51 4.71 -3.17
C LEU A 172 5.60 5.92 -3.26
N VAL A 173 5.72 6.68 -4.33
CA VAL A 173 4.85 7.82 -4.64
C VAL A 173 3.93 7.44 -5.79
N MET A 174 2.64 7.68 -5.61
CA MET A 174 1.61 7.31 -6.56
C MET A 174 0.45 8.32 -6.56
N GLU A 175 -0.42 8.20 -7.55
CA GLU A 175 -1.67 8.94 -7.64
C GLU A 175 -2.48 8.83 -6.36
N PHE A 176 -3.05 9.95 -5.93
CA PHE A 176 -4.01 9.98 -4.84
C PHE A 176 -5.40 9.70 -5.40
N VAL A 177 -6.01 8.60 -4.98
CA VAL A 177 -7.38 8.23 -5.34
C VAL A 177 -8.32 8.74 -4.27
N GLY A 178 -8.97 9.87 -4.53
CA GLY A 178 -9.82 10.57 -3.59
C GLY A 178 -10.29 11.90 -4.15
N ASP A 179 -10.88 12.70 -3.29
CA ASP A 179 -11.15 14.12 -3.52
C ASP A 179 -10.00 14.99 -2.96
N GLU A 180 -10.17 16.31 -2.92
CA GLU A 180 -9.11 17.22 -2.45
C GLU A 180 -8.73 17.00 -0.98
N GLU A 181 -9.64 16.50 -0.14
CA GLU A 181 -9.48 16.42 1.32
C GLU A 181 -9.29 14.99 1.84
N ALA A 182 -9.98 14.02 1.23
CA ALA A 182 -10.07 12.66 1.75
C ALA A 182 -9.83 11.58 0.68
N PRO A 183 -9.24 10.42 1.07
CA PRO A 183 -9.15 9.27 0.18
C PRO A 183 -10.56 8.73 -0.09
N SER A 184 -10.76 8.18 -1.29
CA SER A 184 -11.97 7.43 -1.61
C SER A 184 -12.18 6.29 -0.62
N PRO A 185 -13.42 5.99 -0.23
CA PRO A 185 -13.71 4.93 0.73
C PRO A 185 -13.35 3.56 0.15
N ARG A 186 -13.01 2.63 1.03
CA ARG A 186 -12.83 1.23 0.65
C ARG A 186 -14.20 0.57 0.44
N LEU A 187 -14.25 -0.41 -0.43
CA LEU A 187 -15.46 -1.20 -0.68
C LEU A 187 -16.04 -1.83 0.60
N LYS A 188 -15.18 -2.16 1.56
CA LYS A 188 -15.61 -2.69 2.87
C LYS A 188 -16.37 -1.66 3.73
N ASP A 189 -16.11 -0.37 3.50
CA ASP A 189 -16.61 0.74 4.35
C ASP A 189 -17.87 1.40 3.76
N ILE A 190 -18.34 0.93 2.59
CA ILE A 190 -19.55 1.44 1.92
C ILE A 190 -20.66 0.39 1.90
N GLU A 191 -21.89 0.88 1.81
CA GLU A 191 -23.03 0.04 1.46
C GLU A 191 -23.05 -0.19 -0.05
N VAL A 192 -23.23 -1.45 -0.46
CA VAL A 192 -23.26 -1.86 -1.86
C VAL A 192 -24.70 -2.15 -2.25
N GLU A 193 -25.28 -1.31 -3.14
CA GLU A 193 -26.66 -1.44 -3.58
C GLU A 193 -26.87 -2.63 -4.54
N ASP A 194 -25.89 -2.87 -5.43
CA ASP A 194 -25.89 -4.00 -6.38
C ASP A 194 -24.68 -4.92 -6.13
N PRO A 195 -24.76 -5.86 -5.16
CA PRO A 195 -23.68 -6.80 -4.90
C PRO A 195 -23.37 -7.75 -6.08
N ALA A 196 -24.36 -8.03 -6.91
CA ALA A 196 -24.17 -8.88 -8.08
C ALA A 196 -23.34 -8.18 -9.15
N GLY A 197 -23.68 -6.94 -9.50
CA GLY A 197 -22.92 -6.15 -10.47
C GLY A 197 -21.49 -5.88 -10.01
N VAL A 198 -21.30 -5.49 -8.73
CA VAL A 198 -19.96 -5.31 -8.15
C VAL A 198 -19.16 -6.59 -8.14
N PHE A 199 -19.77 -7.74 -7.85
CA PHE A 199 -19.09 -9.05 -7.92
C PHE A 199 -18.62 -9.36 -9.33
N GLU A 200 -19.47 -9.13 -10.34
CA GLU A 200 -19.14 -9.35 -11.75
C GLU A 200 -17.97 -8.45 -12.20
N GLU A 201 -17.97 -7.18 -11.82
CA GLU A 201 -16.87 -6.25 -12.13
C GLU A 201 -15.57 -6.70 -11.47
N LEU A 202 -15.57 -7.06 -10.18
CA LEU A 202 -14.39 -7.54 -9.46
C LEU A 202 -13.85 -8.84 -10.04
N LEU A 203 -14.74 -9.75 -10.47
CA LEU A 203 -14.34 -11.00 -11.13
C LEU A 203 -13.68 -10.71 -12.49
N GLY A 204 -14.23 -9.76 -13.25
CA GLY A 204 -13.63 -9.26 -14.48
C GLY A 204 -12.24 -8.63 -14.26
N ILE A 205 -12.09 -7.82 -13.23
CA ILE A 205 -10.79 -7.25 -12.83
C ILE A 205 -9.78 -8.37 -12.54
N MET A 206 -10.17 -9.42 -11.79
CA MET A 206 -9.29 -10.56 -11.52
C MET A 206 -8.92 -11.32 -12.80
N ALA A 207 -9.84 -11.46 -13.75
CA ALA A 207 -9.56 -12.07 -15.05
C ALA A 207 -8.53 -11.27 -15.85
N VAL A 208 -8.62 -9.93 -15.85
CA VAL A 208 -7.63 -9.07 -16.49
C VAL A 208 -6.27 -9.16 -15.79
N ILE A 209 -6.24 -9.18 -14.44
CA ILE A 209 -5.01 -9.38 -13.68
C ILE A 209 -4.32 -10.68 -14.09
N TRP A 210 -5.08 -11.77 -14.20
CA TRP A 210 -4.54 -13.09 -14.56
C TRP A 210 -4.16 -13.18 -16.03
N GLN A 211 -5.11 -12.94 -16.95
CA GLN A 211 -4.96 -13.23 -18.36
C GLN A 211 -4.14 -12.17 -19.13
N THR A 212 -4.33 -10.89 -18.79
CA THR A 212 -3.68 -9.76 -19.48
C THR A 212 -2.42 -9.30 -18.78
N CYS A 213 -2.49 -9.17 -17.44
CA CYS A 213 -1.36 -8.69 -16.67
C CYS A 213 -0.37 -9.80 -16.29
N ASP A 214 -0.65 -11.09 -16.54
CA ASP A 214 0.17 -12.25 -16.15
C ASP A 214 0.58 -12.14 -14.66
N LEU A 215 -0.39 -11.78 -13.80
CA LEU A 215 -0.24 -11.59 -12.36
C LEU A 215 -1.35 -12.31 -11.60
N VAL A 216 -1.11 -12.52 -10.31
CA VAL A 216 -2.10 -12.81 -9.27
C VAL A 216 -1.95 -11.74 -8.21
N HIS A 217 -3.03 -11.14 -7.75
CA HIS A 217 -2.97 -10.10 -6.72
C HIS A 217 -2.43 -10.63 -5.40
N ALA A 218 -2.83 -11.84 -5.05
CA ALA A 218 -2.43 -12.58 -3.84
C ALA A 218 -2.87 -11.94 -2.51
N ASP A 219 -3.70 -10.89 -2.57
CA ASP A 219 -4.42 -10.29 -1.45
C ASP A 219 -5.66 -9.53 -1.91
N PHE A 220 -6.36 -10.07 -2.93
CA PHE A 220 -7.57 -9.45 -3.47
C PHE A 220 -8.72 -9.58 -2.47
N SER A 221 -9.26 -8.44 -2.06
CA SER A 221 -10.36 -8.38 -1.09
C SER A 221 -11.00 -6.98 -1.07
N GLU A 222 -12.17 -6.85 -0.46
CA GLU A 222 -12.88 -5.59 -0.23
C GLU A 222 -12.06 -4.52 0.53
N TYR A 223 -10.98 -4.92 1.18
CA TYR A 223 -10.04 -4.03 1.87
C TYR A 223 -9.08 -3.31 0.92
N ASN A 224 -8.82 -3.92 -0.24
CA ASN A 224 -7.87 -3.44 -1.24
C ASN A 224 -8.57 -2.93 -2.51
N ILE A 225 -9.84 -2.55 -2.39
CA ILE A 225 -10.64 -1.90 -3.43
C ILE A 225 -11.14 -0.56 -2.89
N LEU A 226 -10.90 0.52 -3.61
CA LEU A 226 -11.54 1.82 -3.36
C LEU A 226 -12.71 1.99 -4.32
N SER A 227 -13.73 2.73 -3.87
CA SER A 227 -14.84 3.17 -4.72
C SER A 227 -14.76 4.68 -4.91
N LYS A 228 -14.53 5.13 -6.14
CA LYS A 228 -14.47 6.54 -6.52
C LYS A 228 -15.46 6.79 -7.65
N ASP A 229 -16.43 7.66 -7.41
CA ASP A 229 -17.43 8.06 -8.42
C ASP A 229 -18.16 6.86 -9.06
N GLY A 230 -18.40 5.80 -8.28
CA GLY A 230 -19.01 4.55 -8.75
C GLY A 230 -18.04 3.57 -9.43
N GLU A 231 -16.79 3.94 -9.61
CA GLU A 231 -15.75 3.10 -10.23
C GLU A 231 -14.89 2.39 -9.17
N LEU A 232 -14.48 1.13 -9.45
CA LEU A 232 -13.66 0.33 -8.56
C LEU A 232 -12.18 0.46 -8.92
N TRP A 233 -11.38 0.78 -7.91
CA TRP A 233 -9.93 0.97 -8.01
C TRP A 233 -9.20 -0.07 -7.16
N VAL A 234 -8.34 -0.86 -7.77
CA VAL A 234 -7.52 -1.85 -7.05
C VAL A 234 -6.29 -1.17 -6.47
N ILE A 235 -6.03 -1.38 -5.18
CA ILE A 235 -4.87 -0.84 -4.47
C ILE A 235 -4.04 -1.98 -3.87
N ASP A 236 -2.82 -1.63 -3.41
CA ASP A 236 -1.92 -2.54 -2.68
C ASP A 236 -1.48 -3.79 -3.47
N ALA A 237 -0.78 -3.57 -4.57
CA ALA A 237 -0.25 -4.64 -5.41
C ALA A 237 1.10 -5.22 -4.91
N GLY A 238 1.49 -4.98 -3.65
CA GLY A 238 2.77 -5.42 -3.08
C GLY A 238 2.91 -6.95 -3.06
N GLN A 239 1.85 -7.67 -2.69
CA GLN A 239 1.85 -9.13 -2.64
C GLN A 239 1.73 -9.78 -4.03
N ALA A 240 1.28 -9.06 -5.06
CA ALA A 240 1.02 -9.64 -6.37
C ALA A 240 2.27 -10.29 -7.00
N VAL A 241 2.10 -11.52 -7.46
CA VAL A 241 3.15 -12.35 -8.08
C VAL A 241 2.81 -12.64 -9.54
N THR A 242 3.82 -13.06 -10.34
CA THR A 242 3.54 -13.52 -11.70
C THR A 242 2.81 -14.86 -11.70
N THR A 243 2.06 -15.15 -12.77
CA THR A 243 1.38 -16.45 -12.97
C THR A 243 2.36 -17.63 -12.98
N ARG A 244 3.64 -17.38 -13.21
CA ARG A 244 4.74 -18.37 -13.16
C ARG A 244 5.30 -18.62 -11.76
N HIS A 245 4.83 -17.91 -10.74
CA HIS A 245 5.19 -18.19 -9.36
C HIS A 245 4.70 -19.57 -8.94
N PRO A 246 5.49 -20.39 -8.19
CA PRO A 246 5.09 -21.74 -7.79
C PRO A 246 3.71 -21.80 -7.09
N SER A 247 3.40 -20.82 -6.25
CA SER A 247 2.13 -20.72 -5.52
C SER A 247 1.07 -19.84 -6.21
N ALA A 248 1.24 -19.46 -7.49
CA ALA A 248 0.32 -18.54 -8.16
C ALA A 248 -1.13 -19.05 -8.16
N ARG A 249 -1.33 -20.33 -8.46
CA ARG A 249 -2.66 -20.94 -8.47
C ARG A 249 -3.29 -21.01 -7.07
N GLU A 250 -2.51 -21.32 -6.05
CA GLU A 250 -2.96 -21.31 -4.66
C GLU A 250 -3.41 -19.90 -4.24
N PHE A 251 -2.64 -18.88 -4.59
CA PHE A 251 -3.00 -17.48 -4.31
C PHE A 251 -4.26 -17.05 -5.06
N LEU A 252 -4.39 -17.45 -6.33
CA LEU A 252 -5.58 -17.17 -7.12
C LEU A 252 -6.84 -17.81 -6.51
N VAL A 253 -6.78 -19.09 -6.15
CA VAL A 253 -7.89 -19.80 -5.51
C VAL A 253 -8.30 -19.08 -4.21
N ARG A 254 -7.33 -18.65 -3.40
CA ARG A 254 -7.59 -17.91 -2.17
C ARG A 254 -8.27 -16.56 -2.45
N ASP A 255 -7.81 -15.83 -3.45
CA ASP A 255 -8.38 -14.53 -3.82
C ASP A 255 -9.82 -14.70 -4.34
N VAL A 256 -10.08 -15.68 -5.22
CA VAL A 256 -11.43 -16.01 -5.71
C VAL A 256 -12.34 -16.46 -4.55
N THR A 257 -11.83 -17.27 -3.62
CA THR A 257 -12.59 -17.70 -2.45
C THR A 257 -13.03 -16.51 -1.61
N ARG A 258 -12.13 -15.59 -1.31
CA ARG A 258 -12.45 -14.37 -0.55
C ARG A 258 -13.50 -13.51 -1.23
N LEU A 259 -13.40 -13.36 -2.55
CA LEU A 259 -14.37 -12.61 -3.33
C LEU A 259 -15.75 -13.28 -3.31
N THR A 260 -15.84 -14.60 -3.51
CA THR A 260 -17.10 -15.34 -3.45
C THR A 260 -17.71 -15.33 -2.06
N GLU A 261 -16.91 -15.40 -1.00
CA GLU A 261 -17.37 -15.25 0.39
C GLU A 261 -17.91 -13.84 0.66
N TRP A 262 -17.26 -12.80 0.14
CA TRP A 262 -17.77 -11.43 0.19
C TRP A 262 -19.13 -11.32 -0.50
N ALA A 263 -19.28 -11.84 -1.70
CA ALA A 263 -20.53 -11.83 -2.46
C ALA A 263 -21.66 -12.51 -1.68
N ARG A 264 -21.39 -13.70 -1.10
CA ARG A 264 -22.37 -14.44 -0.29
C ARG A 264 -22.78 -13.66 0.96
N ARG A 265 -21.84 -13.00 1.65
CA ARG A 265 -22.18 -12.12 2.81
C ARG A 265 -23.08 -10.96 2.39
N LYS A 266 -23.00 -10.51 1.14
CA LYS A 266 -23.83 -9.45 0.56
C LYS A 266 -25.12 -9.97 -0.08
N GLY A 267 -25.42 -11.27 0.05
CA GLY A 267 -26.66 -11.89 -0.45
C GLY A 267 -26.62 -12.36 -1.91
N HIS A 268 -25.46 -12.26 -2.58
CA HIS A 268 -25.27 -12.79 -3.93
C HIS A 268 -24.71 -14.21 -3.89
N SER A 269 -25.39 -15.15 -4.60
CA SER A 269 -24.93 -16.54 -4.68
C SER A 269 -23.82 -16.67 -5.71
N ALA A 270 -22.65 -17.13 -5.29
CA ALA A 270 -21.50 -17.35 -6.15
C ALA A 270 -20.76 -18.63 -5.73
N GLU A 271 -20.26 -19.37 -6.73
CA GLU A 271 -19.51 -20.61 -6.51
C GLU A 271 -18.03 -20.44 -6.90
N VAL A 272 -17.13 -20.93 -6.03
CA VAL A 272 -15.68 -20.75 -6.22
C VAL A 272 -15.19 -21.39 -7.51
N ALA A 273 -15.70 -22.61 -7.84
CA ALA A 273 -15.27 -23.34 -9.03
C ALA A 273 -15.64 -22.61 -10.33
N ASP A 274 -16.86 -22.08 -10.40
CA ASP A 274 -17.36 -21.34 -11.56
C ASP A 274 -16.62 -20.01 -11.71
N SER A 275 -16.46 -19.29 -10.61
CA SER A 275 -15.72 -18.01 -10.57
C SER A 275 -14.26 -18.20 -10.98
N LEU A 276 -13.60 -19.26 -10.50
CA LEU A 276 -12.23 -19.58 -10.88
C LEU A 276 -12.12 -19.93 -12.38
N GLY A 277 -13.04 -20.71 -12.92
CA GLY A 277 -13.09 -21.01 -14.36
C GLY A 277 -13.20 -19.74 -15.20
N ARG A 278 -14.05 -18.80 -14.79
CA ARG A 278 -14.21 -17.51 -15.46
C ARG A 278 -12.94 -16.65 -15.41
N VAL A 279 -12.25 -16.62 -14.28
CA VAL A 279 -10.98 -15.87 -14.14
C VAL A 279 -9.90 -16.48 -15.02
N LEU A 280 -9.82 -17.80 -15.12
CA LEU A 280 -8.79 -18.50 -15.88
C LEU A 280 -8.97 -18.38 -17.39
N ASP A 281 -10.19 -18.63 -17.88
CA ASP A 281 -10.49 -18.86 -19.29
C ASP A 281 -11.75 -18.11 -19.78
N GLY A 282 -12.39 -17.31 -18.94
CA GLY A 282 -13.59 -16.55 -19.31
C GLY A 282 -13.27 -15.36 -20.22
N PRO A 283 -14.31 -14.75 -20.83
CA PRO A 283 -14.15 -13.53 -21.62
C PRO A 283 -13.66 -12.38 -20.74
N LEU A 284 -12.81 -11.53 -21.31
CA LEU A 284 -12.37 -10.30 -20.65
C LEU A 284 -13.45 -9.22 -20.76
N PRO A 285 -13.64 -8.40 -19.70
CA PRO A 285 -14.53 -7.26 -19.76
C PRO A 285 -13.99 -6.18 -20.72
N GLU A 286 -14.86 -5.37 -21.26
CA GLU A 286 -14.50 -4.08 -21.87
C GLU A 286 -14.19 -3.12 -20.70
N LEU A 287 -12.97 -2.61 -20.66
CA LEU A 287 -12.43 -1.72 -19.58
C LEU A 287 -12.46 -0.26 -20.01
#